data_4342b3fb4542088166b196270d11cf0a
#
_entry.id   4342b3fb4542088166b196270d11cf0a
#
_cell.length_a   1.000
_cell.length_b   1.000
_cell.length_c   1.000
_cell.angle_alpha   90.00
_cell.angle_beta   90.00
_cell.angle_gamma   90.00
#
_symmetry.space_group_name_H-M   'P 1'
#
loop_
_entity.id
_entity.type
_entity.pdbx_description
1 polymer ?
#
loop_
_entity_poly.entity_id
_entity_poly.type
_entity_poly.pdbx_seq_one_letter_code
_entity_poly.pdbx_strand_id
1 'polypeptide(L)'
;MTDSFEGILGQTSAVSALRNAVSAPLPAYLFVGPAGCGARTAATRFAAELLAVGSQNPERHKRLAIAEEHPDFILFERNGPALSVDQAKEIVRVATTSPYESNKKVIFVEDVHLAPSSAPMILKVLEEPPPTTLFILTAEEIPVGITTIASRCATVEFDAISPEELFEQLVGSGTEQETASMIAAAANGSIDRAMLLASDETAIDRWNAWSELHSVLDGSGSAAAEAADRILVMIDAATAPLQNRQEQESQDLDERAERFGERGLGRRSLEDRHKRELRRLRTDELLMGMTALGNAVSKGIMNGSIDSLSGAKSLELVTSVAQDLRRNGNERLLMQRLFATLKI
;
A
#
# COMPACT_ATOMS: atom_id res chain seq x y z
N MET A 1 -29.29 6.61 -8.59
CA MET A 1 -27.84 6.49 -8.92
C MET A 1 -27.08 6.53 -7.62
N THR A 2 -26.51 5.42 -7.22
CA THR A 2 -25.70 5.36 -6.01
C THR A 2 -24.40 6.14 -6.27
N ASP A 3 -24.08 7.06 -5.38
CA ASP A 3 -22.83 7.84 -5.47
C ASP A 3 -21.62 6.93 -5.34
N SER A 4 -20.80 6.84 -6.36
CA SER A 4 -19.61 5.96 -6.34
C SER A 4 -18.61 6.33 -5.24
N PHE A 5 -18.63 7.54 -4.71
CA PHE A 5 -17.74 8.00 -3.64
C PHE A 5 -18.33 7.77 -2.23
N GLU A 6 -19.49 7.17 -2.11
CA GLU A 6 -20.09 6.86 -0.81
C GLU A 6 -19.22 5.86 -0.03
N GLY A 7 -18.96 6.15 1.25
CA GLY A 7 -18.15 5.31 2.13
C GLY A 7 -16.63 5.52 2.02
N ILE A 8 -16.16 6.57 1.37
CA ILE A 8 -14.75 7.02 1.52
C ILE A 8 -14.67 7.86 2.80
N LEU A 9 -13.99 7.32 3.80
CA LEU A 9 -13.91 7.91 5.13
C LEU A 9 -12.98 9.12 5.16
N GLY A 10 -13.38 10.19 5.89
CA GLY A 10 -12.51 11.31 6.26
C GLY A 10 -12.06 12.23 5.12
N GLN A 11 -12.47 11.96 3.86
CA GLN A 11 -11.88 12.59 2.67
C GLN A 11 -12.84 13.57 1.96
N THR A 12 -13.58 14.38 2.72
CA THR A 12 -14.62 15.27 2.16
C THR A 12 -14.10 16.21 1.08
N SER A 13 -12.92 16.82 1.29
CA SER A 13 -12.30 17.76 0.35
C SER A 13 -11.86 17.05 -0.93
N ALA A 14 -11.13 15.93 -0.81
CA ALA A 14 -10.68 15.13 -1.93
C ALA A 14 -11.85 14.60 -2.76
N VAL A 15 -12.87 14.03 -2.11
CA VAL A 15 -14.08 13.52 -2.76
C VAL A 15 -14.82 14.63 -3.52
N SER A 16 -14.94 15.83 -2.92
CA SER A 16 -15.57 16.98 -3.59
C SER A 16 -14.81 17.41 -4.86
N ALA A 17 -13.46 17.47 -4.77
CA ALA A 17 -12.61 17.77 -5.92
C ALA A 17 -12.75 16.73 -7.03
N LEU A 18 -12.74 15.43 -6.69
CA LEU A 18 -12.89 14.34 -7.65
C LEU A 18 -14.26 14.33 -8.33
N ARG A 19 -15.34 14.58 -7.59
CA ARG A 19 -16.70 14.71 -8.18
C ARG A 19 -16.75 15.81 -9.24
N ASN A 20 -16.15 16.96 -8.95
CA ASN A 20 -16.10 18.08 -9.91
C ASN A 20 -15.25 17.71 -11.14
N ALA A 21 -14.16 16.96 -10.94
CA ALA A 21 -13.26 16.57 -12.00
C ALA A 21 -13.85 15.53 -12.99
N VAL A 22 -14.88 14.77 -12.60
CA VAL A 22 -15.54 13.80 -13.50
C VAL A 22 -16.08 14.46 -14.78
N SER A 23 -16.62 15.67 -14.67
CA SER A 23 -17.23 16.38 -15.82
C SER A 23 -16.21 16.93 -16.82
N ALA A 24 -15.01 17.29 -16.37
CA ALA A 24 -13.92 17.82 -17.18
C ALA A 24 -12.57 17.30 -16.65
N PRO A 25 -12.26 16.02 -16.86
CA PRO A 25 -11.09 15.40 -16.28
C PRO A 25 -9.79 15.91 -16.91
N LEU A 26 -8.80 16.16 -16.07
CA LEU A 26 -7.42 16.43 -16.48
C LEU A 26 -6.72 15.12 -16.87
N PRO A 27 -5.65 15.18 -17.69
CA PRO A 27 -4.98 13.98 -18.16
C PRO A 27 -4.30 13.14 -17.08
N ALA A 28 -3.86 13.76 -15.98
CA ALA A 28 -3.16 13.06 -14.91
C ALA A 28 -3.49 13.64 -13.53
N TYR A 29 -3.66 12.76 -12.56
CA TYR A 29 -3.90 13.05 -11.14
C TYR A 29 -2.84 12.37 -10.29
N LEU A 30 -2.41 13.05 -9.22
CA LEU A 30 -1.56 12.49 -8.18
C LEU A 30 -2.29 12.59 -6.83
N PHE A 31 -2.67 11.46 -6.27
CA PHE A 31 -3.30 11.36 -4.96
C PHE A 31 -2.20 11.20 -3.92
N VAL A 32 -2.10 12.14 -2.98
CA VAL A 32 -1.03 12.19 -1.99
C VAL A 32 -1.61 12.09 -0.60
N GLY A 33 -1.16 11.11 0.16
CA GLY A 33 -1.58 10.93 1.55
C GLY A 33 -0.99 9.67 2.17
N PRO A 34 -1.07 9.53 3.49
CA PRO A 34 -0.49 8.40 4.20
C PRO A 34 -1.09 7.06 3.75
N ALA A 35 -0.32 5.99 3.90
CA ALA A 35 -0.76 4.64 3.53
C ALA A 35 -2.08 4.27 4.22
N GLY A 36 -3.04 3.79 3.45
CA GLY A 36 -4.35 3.38 3.95
C GLY A 36 -5.31 4.52 4.29
N CYS A 37 -5.03 5.75 3.84
CA CYS A 37 -5.96 6.90 4.00
C CYS A 37 -7.21 6.83 3.09
N GLY A 38 -7.35 5.77 2.27
CA GLY A 38 -8.45 5.62 1.33
C GLY A 38 -8.16 6.16 -0.08
N ALA A 39 -6.94 6.62 -0.36
CA ALA A 39 -6.55 7.13 -1.69
C ALA A 39 -6.71 6.07 -2.80
N ARG A 40 -6.37 4.80 -2.55
CA ARG A 40 -6.59 3.68 -3.49
C ARG A 40 -8.08 3.51 -3.81
N THR A 41 -8.92 3.45 -2.79
CA THR A 41 -10.38 3.32 -2.96
C THR A 41 -10.94 4.50 -3.74
N ALA A 42 -10.50 5.72 -3.45
CA ALA A 42 -10.89 6.91 -4.18
C ALA A 42 -10.45 6.86 -5.64
N ALA A 43 -9.24 6.38 -5.93
CA ALA A 43 -8.71 6.21 -7.28
C ALA A 43 -9.54 5.23 -8.11
N THR A 44 -9.85 4.06 -7.56
CA THR A 44 -10.70 3.05 -8.21
C THR A 44 -12.11 3.58 -8.49
N ARG A 45 -12.71 4.28 -7.53
CA ARG A 45 -14.04 4.86 -7.67
C ARG A 45 -14.08 6.05 -8.63
N PHE A 46 -13.03 6.87 -8.65
CA PHE A 46 -12.88 7.94 -9.62
C PHE A 46 -12.71 7.38 -11.04
N ALA A 47 -11.90 6.33 -11.20
CA ALA A 47 -11.76 5.62 -12.46
C ALA A 47 -13.11 5.06 -12.95
N ALA A 48 -13.92 4.51 -12.04
CA ALA A 48 -15.24 3.99 -12.35
C ALA A 48 -16.18 5.07 -12.91
N GLU A 49 -16.18 6.26 -12.31
CA GLU A 49 -16.94 7.40 -12.84
C GLU A 49 -16.42 7.84 -14.22
N LEU A 50 -15.12 7.97 -14.39
CA LEU A 50 -14.52 8.40 -15.67
C LEU A 50 -14.83 7.43 -16.83
N LEU A 51 -14.81 6.12 -16.56
CA LEU A 51 -15.09 5.08 -17.57
C LEU A 51 -16.59 4.99 -17.90
N ALA A 52 -17.45 5.40 -16.99
CA ALA A 52 -18.91 5.39 -17.19
C ALA A 52 -19.40 6.60 -18.02
N VAL A 53 -18.61 7.67 -18.13
CA VAL A 53 -19.01 8.89 -18.86
C VAL A 53 -19.29 8.61 -20.34
N GLY A 54 -20.50 8.94 -20.77
CA GLY A 54 -20.93 8.77 -22.18
C GLY A 54 -21.23 7.31 -22.58
N SER A 55 -21.22 6.37 -21.64
CA SER A 55 -21.57 4.96 -21.89
C SER A 55 -23.08 4.76 -21.93
N GLN A 56 -23.51 3.79 -22.75
CA GLN A 56 -24.91 3.32 -22.76
C GLN A 56 -25.27 2.47 -21.51
N ASN A 57 -24.27 1.91 -20.82
CA ASN A 57 -24.45 1.11 -19.61
C ASN A 57 -23.47 1.54 -18.50
N PRO A 58 -23.65 2.74 -17.92
CA PRO A 58 -22.74 3.30 -16.93
C PRO A 58 -22.57 2.41 -15.69
N GLU A 59 -23.63 1.77 -15.21
CA GLU A 59 -23.56 0.92 -14.01
C GLU A 59 -22.71 -0.35 -14.22
N ARG A 60 -22.70 -0.90 -15.45
CA ARG A 60 -21.79 -2.02 -15.78
C ARG A 60 -20.34 -1.57 -15.73
N HIS A 61 -20.00 -0.43 -16.33
CA HIS A 61 -18.64 0.09 -16.32
C HIS A 61 -18.16 0.38 -14.89
N LYS A 62 -19.01 1.02 -14.07
CA LYS A 62 -18.71 1.28 -12.66
C LYS A 62 -18.45 -0.02 -11.88
N ARG A 63 -19.34 -0.98 -11.99
CA ARG A 63 -19.19 -2.27 -11.30
C ARG A 63 -17.89 -2.97 -11.68
N LEU A 64 -17.57 -3.06 -12.98
CA LEU A 64 -16.34 -3.71 -13.45
C LEU A 64 -15.09 -2.95 -13.01
N ALA A 65 -15.11 -1.62 -13.04
CA ALA A 65 -13.96 -0.81 -12.58
C ALA A 65 -13.73 -0.95 -11.07
N ILE A 66 -14.80 -0.95 -10.27
CA ILE A 66 -14.71 -1.15 -8.82
C ILE A 66 -14.21 -2.57 -8.49
N ALA A 67 -14.58 -3.56 -9.29
CA ALA A 67 -14.05 -4.93 -9.16
C ALA A 67 -12.63 -5.10 -9.75
N GLU A 68 -12.03 -4.05 -10.32
CA GLU A 68 -10.74 -4.07 -11.01
C GLU A 68 -10.71 -5.01 -12.23
N GLU A 69 -11.88 -5.32 -12.80
CA GLU A 69 -12.07 -6.24 -13.94
C GLU A 69 -12.37 -5.51 -15.26
N HIS A 70 -12.40 -4.18 -15.25
CA HIS A 70 -12.71 -3.41 -16.46
C HIS A 70 -11.54 -3.42 -17.45
N PRO A 71 -11.73 -3.75 -18.75
CA PRO A 71 -10.63 -3.86 -19.73
C PRO A 71 -9.90 -2.53 -19.98
N ASP A 72 -10.55 -1.38 -19.75
CA ASP A 72 -9.96 -0.05 -19.89
C ASP A 72 -9.55 0.57 -18.54
N PHE A 73 -9.60 -0.20 -17.44
CA PHE A 73 -9.00 0.14 -16.15
C PHE A 73 -7.78 -0.74 -15.91
N ILE A 74 -6.59 -0.15 -15.97
CA ILE A 74 -5.35 -0.90 -15.91
C ILE A 74 -4.59 -0.48 -14.67
N LEU A 75 -4.55 -1.38 -13.71
CA LEU A 75 -3.87 -1.20 -12.45
C LEU A 75 -2.42 -1.71 -12.52
N PHE A 76 -1.49 -0.87 -12.10
CA PHE A 76 -0.10 -1.20 -11.87
C PHE A 76 0.22 -1.11 -10.39
N GLU A 77 0.07 -2.21 -9.71
CA GLU A 77 0.60 -2.37 -8.37
C GLU A 77 2.11 -2.61 -8.41
N ARG A 78 2.83 -2.17 -7.40
CA ARG A 78 4.26 -2.52 -7.29
C ARG A 78 4.43 -4.02 -7.04
N ASN A 79 5.27 -4.67 -7.82
CA ASN A 79 5.57 -6.10 -7.70
C ASN A 79 6.78 -6.36 -6.78
N GLY A 80 6.98 -5.54 -5.74
CA GLY A 80 8.13 -5.60 -4.86
C GLY A 80 8.26 -4.30 -4.05
N PRO A 81 9.44 -4.02 -3.48
CA PRO A 81 9.66 -2.82 -2.66
C PRO A 81 9.52 -1.50 -3.43
N ALA A 82 9.68 -1.54 -4.76
CA ALA A 82 9.61 -0.36 -5.63
C ALA A 82 9.01 -0.72 -7.01
N LEU A 83 8.52 0.30 -7.72
CA LEU A 83 8.06 0.16 -9.10
C LEU A 83 9.26 -0.12 -10.02
N SER A 84 9.22 -1.24 -10.73
CA SER A 84 10.34 -1.68 -11.58
C SER A 84 10.40 -0.92 -12.92
N VAL A 85 11.59 -0.92 -13.55
CA VAL A 85 11.79 -0.35 -14.90
C VAL A 85 10.93 -1.09 -15.94
N ASP A 86 10.73 -2.39 -15.80
CA ASP A 86 9.92 -3.15 -16.75
C ASP A 86 8.43 -2.85 -16.61
N GLN A 87 7.94 -2.60 -15.38
CA GLN A 87 6.60 -2.08 -15.17
C GLN A 87 6.44 -0.69 -15.80
N ALA A 88 7.42 0.20 -15.67
CA ALA A 88 7.38 1.52 -16.31
C ALA A 88 7.34 1.44 -17.84
N LYS A 89 8.10 0.51 -18.46
CA LYS A 89 8.01 0.25 -19.91
C LYS A 89 6.61 -0.21 -20.32
N GLU A 90 6.01 -1.08 -19.52
CA GLU A 90 4.66 -1.60 -19.78
C GLU A 90 3.61 -0.49 -19.63
N ILE A 91 3.71 0.36 -18.61
CA ILE A 91 2.85 1.55 -18.46
C ILE A 91 2.90 2.41 -19.73
N VAL A 92 4.09 2.73 -20.23
CA VAL A 92 4.26 3.52 -21.47
C VAL A 92 3.65 2.81 -22.68
N ARG A 93 3.88 1.50 -22.81
CA ARG A 93 3.32 0.70 -23.91
C ARG A 93 1.79 0.71 -23.89
N VAL A 94 1.19 0.44 -22.75
CA VAL A 94 -0.26 0.36 -22.60
C VAL A 94 -0.91 1.75 -22.77
N ALA A 95 -0.25 2.81 -22.32
CA ALA A 95 -0.76 4.17 -22.45
C ALA A 95 -1.04 4.56 -23.91
N THR A 96 -0.24 4.08 -24.84
CA THR A 96 -0.36 4.41 -26.28
C THR A 96 -1.40 3.58 -27.03
N THR A 97 -1.99 2.56 -26.42
CA THR A 97 -3.06 1.77 -27.07
C THR A 97 -4.43 2.45 -26.92
N SER A 98 -5.35 2.19 -27.84
CA SER A 98 -6.72 2.68 -27.74
C SER A 98 -7.52 1.96 -26.67
N PRO A 99 -8.55 2.59 -26.08
CA PRO A 99 -9.51 1.91 -25.22
C PRO A 99 -10.24 0.79 -25.96
N TYR A 100 -10.70 -0.21 -25.24
CA TYR A 100 -11.43 -1.38 -25.79
C TYR A 100 -12.93 -1.11 -25.93
N GLU A 101 -13.58 -0.66 -24.86
CA GLU A 101 -15.05 -0.51 -24.85
C GLU A 101 -15.51 0.84 -24.28
N SER A 102 -14.67 1.57 -23.57
CA SER A 102 -14.98 2.91 -23.05
C SER A 102 -14.44 4.02 -23.98
N ASN A 103 -14.92 5.25 -23.79
CA ASN A 103 -14.38 6.44 -24.49
C ASN A 103 -12.99 6.83 -23.98
N LYS A 104 -12.63 6.36 -22.81
CA LYS A 104 -11.37 6.64 -22.12
C LYS A 104 -10.77 5.35 -21.57
N LYS A 105 -9.46 5.39 -21.36
CA LYS A 105 -8.69 4.40 -20.62
C LYS A 105 -8.14 5.07 -19.37
N VAL A 106 -8.20 4.39 -18.24
CA VAL A 106 -7.60 4.84 -16.98
C VAL A 106 -6.46 3.91 -16.61
N ILE A 107 -5.28 4.49 -16.44
CA ILE A 107 -4.08 3.81 -15.95
C ILE A 107 -3.86 4.26 -14.53
N PHE A 108 -4.00 3.33 -13.60
CA PHE A 108 -3.75 3.56 -12.18
C PHE A 108 -2.40 2.97 -11.78
N VAL A 109 -1.50 3.81 -11.25
CA VAL A 109 -0.16 3.41 -10.81
C VAL A 109 -0.01 3.72 -9.33
N GLU A 110 0.21 2.69 -8.54
CA GLU A 110 0.40 2.84 -7.10
C GLU A 110 1.84 3.18 -6.72
N ASP A 111 1.98 3.90 -5.61
CA ASP A 111 3.23 4.13 -4.89
C ASP A 111 4.35 4.71 -5.77
N VAL A 112 4.02 5.69 -6.64
CA VAL A 112 5.03 6.28 -7.55
C VAL A 112 6.18 6.97 -6.80
N HIS A 113 6.04 7.29 -5.53
CA HIS A 113 7.12 7.82 -4.68
C HIS A 113 8.24 6.77 -4.47
N LEU A 114 7.95 5.48 -4.66
CA LEU A 114 8.90 4.37 -4.63
C LEU A 114 9.45 4.01 -6.03
N ALA A 115 9.40 4.95 -6.98
CA ALA A 115 9.80 4.72 -8.36
C ALA A 115 10.99 5.60 -8.84
N PRO A 116 12.06 5.86 -8.05
CA PRO A 116 13.06 6.86 -8.40
C PRO A 116 13.81 6.54 -9.71
N SER A 117 14.03 5.27 -10.02
CA SER A 117 14.73 4.84 -11.24
C SER A 117 13.82 4.73 -12.46
N SER A 118 12.52 4.54 -12.28
CA SER A 118 11.51 4.37 -13.33
C SER A 118 10.71 5.65 -13.62
N ALA A 119 10.74 6.63 -12.71
CA ALA A 119 10.06 7.92 -12.86
C ALA A 119 10.34 8.63 -14.20
N PRO A 120 11.58 8.71 -14.72
CA PRO A 120 11.86 9.38 -16.00
C PRO A 120 11.13 8.76 -17.19
N MET A 121 10.80 7.48 -17.14
CA MET A 121 10.07 6.79 -18.22
C MET A 121 8.59 7.17 -18.22
N ILE A 122 7.99 7.26 -17.03
CA ILE A 122 6.59 7.64 -16.86
C ILE A 122 6.39 9.11 -17.21
N LEU A 123 7.36 9.98 -16.91
CA LEU A 123 7.33 11.40 -17.26
C LEU A 123 7.03 11.65 -18.72
N LYS A 124 7.66 10.88 -19.61
CA LYS A 124 7.49 11.06 -21.06
C LYS A 124 6.03 10.94 -21.51
N VAL A 125 5.27 10.03 -20.92
CA VAL A 125 3.86 9.83 -21.29
C VAL A 125 2.92 10.75 -20.51
N LEU A 126 3.36 11.29 -19.37
CA LEU A 126 2.63 12.32 -18.62
C LEU A 126 2.75 13.71 -19.24
N GLU A 127 3.86 14.00 -19.96
CA GLU A 127 4.04 15.27 -20.68
C GLU A 127 3.11 15.38 -21.89
N GLU A 128 2.97 14.31 -22.65
CA GLU A 128 2.13 14.25 -23.84
C GLU A 128 1.22 13.02 -23.78
N PRO A 129 0.23 12.99 -22.86
CA PRO A 129 -0.65 11.86 -22.73
C PRO A 129 -1.57 11.71 -23.95
N PRO A 130 -1.80 10.50 -24.42
CA PRO A 130 -2.79 10.27 -25.47
C PRO A 130 -4.18 10.81 -25.04
N PRO A 131 -4.95 11.44 -25.93
CA PRO A 131 -6.19 12.13 -25.56
C PRO A 131 -7.28 11.22 -24.96
N THR A 132 -7.16 9.91 -25.14
CA THR A 132 -8.07 8.90 -24.59
C THR A 132 -7.56 8.25 -23.31
N THR A 133 -6.35 8.60 -22.85
CA THR A 133 -5.73 7.99 -21.67
C THR A 133 -5.69 8.96 -20.51
N LEU A 134 -6.11 8.52 -19.34
CA LEU A 134 -6.06 9.25 -18.07
C LEU A 134 -5.17 8.50 -17.10
N PHE A 135 -4.38 9.24 -16.34
CA PHE A 135 -3.50 8.67 -15.31
C PHE A 135 -4.02 9.02 -13.93
N ILE A 136 -4.06 8.04 -13.04
CA ILE A 136 -4.23 8.23 -11.61
C ILE A 136 -2.98 7.62 -10.95
N LEU A 137 -2.27 8.41 -10.19
CA LEU A 137 -1.06 8.00 -9.49
C LEU A 137 -1.30 8.14 -7.99
N THR A 138 -0.74 7.27 -7.16
CA THR A 138 -0.73 7.47 -5.70
C THR A 138 0.68 7.63 -5.17
N ALA A 139 0.83 8.40 -4.10
CA ALA A 139 2.07 8.57 -3.37
C ALA A 139 1.78 8.86 -1.89
N GLU A 140 2.62 8.36 -0.99
CA GLU A 140 2.52 8.75 0.44
C GLU A 140 3.03 10.19 0.65
N GLU A 141 4.03 10.59 -0.10
CA GLU A 141 4.68 11.90 -0.06
C GLU A 141 5.26 12.26 -1.44
N ILE A 142 5.69 13.50 -1.62
CA ILE A 142 6.36 13.95 -2.85
C ILE A 142 7.86 14.16 -2.60
N PRO A 143 8.67 13.08 -2.61
CA PRO A 143 10.11 13.22 -2.50
C PRO A 143 10.70 13.86 -3.76
N VAL A 144 11.93 14.38 -3.64
CA VAL A 144 12.64 15.08 -4.75
C VAL A 144 12.62 14.24 -6.06
N GLY A 145 12.69 12.91 -5.95
CA GLY A 145 12.70 11.99 -7.10
C GLY A 145 11.44 11.99 -7.97
N ILE A 146 10.30 12.46 -7.46
CA ILE A 146 9.03 12.52 -8.21
C ILE A 146 8.43 13.93 -8.32
N THR A 147 9.16 14.97 -7.92
CA THR A 147 8.70 16.37 -8.03
C THR A 147 8.30 16.72 -9.47
N THR A 148 9.02 16.19 -10.45
CA THR A 148 8.73 16.38 -11.87
C THR A 148 7.45 15.67 -12.34
N ILE A 149 7.08 14.54 -11.72
CA ILE A 149 5.77 13.88 -11.93
C ILE A 149 4.68 14.74 -11.30
N ALA A 150 4.87 15.18 -10.06
CA ALA A 150 3.90 15.99 -9.34
C ALA A 150 3.56 17.29 -10.08
N SER A 151 4.55 17.95 -10.69
CA SER A 151 4.33 19.19 -11.46
C SER A 151 3.49 19.03 -12.74
N ARG A 152 3.23 17.78 -13.18
CA ARG A 152 2.44 17.44 -14.38
C ARG A 152 1.08 16.83 -14.05
N CYS A 153 0.79 16.66 -12.78
CA CYS A 153 -0.44 16.07 -12.28
C CYS A 153 -1.27 17.08 -11.49
N ALA A 154 -2.58 16.96 -11.56
CA ALA A 154 -3.44 17.61 -10.58
C ALA A 154 -3.31 16.87 -9.25
N THR A 155 -2.77 17.53 -8.25
CA THR A 155 -2.58 16.92 -6.92
C THR A 155 -3.89 16.96 -6.14
N VAL A 156 -4.26 15.83 -5.55
CA VAL A 156 -5.40 15.67 -4.62
C VAL A 156 -4.83 15.15 -3.31
N GLU A 157 -4.98 15.92 -2.25
CA GLU A 157 -4.46 15.58 -0.93
C GLU A 157 -5.47 14.76 -0.14
N PHE A 158 -4.98 13.74 0.55
CA PHE A 158 -5.71 12.84 1.44
C PHE A 158 -5.11 12.92 2.83
N ASP A 159 -5.96 13.09 3.83
CA ASP A 159 -5.56 13.13 5.22
C ASP A 159 -5.57 11.73 5.86
N ALA A 160 -4.85 11.57 6.97
CA ALA A 160 -5.02 10.40 7.83
C ALA A 160 -6.45 10.38 8.37
N ILE A 161 -7.10 9.21 8.36
CA ILE A 161 -8.47 9.06 8.89
C ILE A 161 -8.44 9.22 10.40
N SER A 162 -9.38 9.97 10.96
CA SER A 162 -9.45 10.19 12.40
C SER A 162 -9.74 8.88 13.16
N PRO A 163 -9.25 8.72 14.40
CA PRO A 163 -9.59 7.55 15.21
C PRO A 163 -11.10 7.40 15.44
N GLU A 164 -11.84 8.50 15.50
CA GLU A 164 -13.28 8.54 15.66
C GLU A 164 -13.99 7.92 14.44
N GLU A 165 -13.59 8.32 13.23
CA GLU A 165 -14.16 7.78 11.99
C GLU A 165 -13.82 6.29 11.81
N LEU A 166 -12.58 5.89 12.16
CA LEU A 166 -12.19 4.47 12.15
C LEU A 166 -13.00 3.65 13.16
N PHE A 167 -13.21 4.17 14.36
CA PHE A 167 -14.04 3.54 15.38
C PHE A 167 -15.48 3.34 14.90
N GLU A 168 -16.12 4.37 14.36
CA GLU A 168 -17.48 4.28 13.83
C GLU A 168 -17.59 3.23 12.71
N GLN A 169 -16.61 3.19 11.82
CA GLN A 169 -16.57 2.20 10.74
C GLN A 169 -16.43 0.77 11.28
N LEU A 170 -15.55 0.55 12.26
CA LEU A 170 -15.32 -0.76 12.88
C LEU A 170 -16.57 -1.26 13.63
N VAL A 171 -17.19 -0.41 14.42
CA VAL A 171 -18.44 -0.75 15.11
C VAL A 171 -19.56 -1.02 14.11
N GLY A 172 -19.66 -0.21 13.05
CA GLY A 172 -20.62 -0.42 11.97
C GLY A 172 -20.43 -1.74 11.20
N SER A 173 -19.21 -2.27 11.16
CA SER A 173 -18.88 -3.59 10.59
C SER A 173 -19.01 -4.77 11.57
N GLY A 174 -19.43 -4.50 12.83
CA GLY A 174 -19.72 -5.54 13.83
C GLY A 174 -18.59 -5.80 14.82
N THR A 175 -17.52 -4.99 14.84
CA THR A 175 -16.47 -5.11 15.85
C THR A 175 -16.99 -4.61 17.20
N GLU A 176 -16.68 -5.31 18.29
CA GLU A 176 -17.01 -4.89 19.65
C GLU A 176 -16.38 -3.52 19.99
N GLN A 177 -17.10 -2.67 20.74
CA GLN A 177 -16.69 -1.28 20.97
C GLN A 177 -15.32 -1.15 21.65
N GLU A 178 -14.98 -1.99 22.64
CA GLU A 178 -13.68 -1.96 23.29
C GLU A 178 -12.56 -2.30 22.31
N THR A 179 -12.74 -3.38 21.56
CA THR A 179 -11.82 -3.82 20.50
C THR A 179 -11.70 -2.78 19.40
N ALA A 180 -12.83 -2.20 18.95
CA ALA A 180 -12.84 -1.15 17.93
C ALA A 180 -12.06 0.09 18.37
N SER A 181 -12.18 0.50 19.64
CA SER A 181 -11.42 1.63 20.19
C SER A 181 -9.91 1.36 20.19
N MET A 182 -9.49 0.16 20.59
CA MET A 182 -8.07 -0.23 20.55
C MET A 182 -7.54 -0.25 19.11
N ILE A 183 -8.28 -0.87 18.19
CA ILE A 183 -7.88 -0.97 16.78
C ILE A 183 -7.81 0.40 16.14
N ALA A 184 -8.80 1.28 16.34
CA ALA A 184 -8.80 2.62 15.79
C ALA A 184 -7.59 3.44 16.22
N ALA A 185 -7.17 3.32 17.49
CA ALA A 185 -5.96 3.96 17.99
C ALA A 185 -4.68 3.34 17.40
N ALA A 186 -4.65 2.01 17.22
CA ALA A 186 -3.50 1.28 16.67
C ALA A 186 -3.36 1.49 15.15
N ALA A 187 -4.46 1.70 14.45
CA ALA A 187 -4.49 1.86 12.99
C ALA A 187 -3.80 3.14 12.50
N ASN A 188 -3.62 4.14 13.36
CA ASN A 188 -2.89 5.38 13.05
C ASN A 188 -3.36 6.02 11.73
N GLY A 189 -4.66 6.17 11.57
CA GLY A 189 -5.28 6.81 10.40
C GLY A 189 -5.37 5.95 9.12
N SER A 190 -5.07 4.66 9.21
CA SER A 190 -5.13 3.72 8.08
C SER A 190 -6.33 2.79 8.21
N ILE A 191 -7.29 2.90 7.27
CA ILE A 191 -8.43 1.98 7.20
C ILE A 191 -7.99 0.54 6.87
N ASP A 192 -7.00 0.38 6.02
CA ASP A 192 -6.50 -0.94 5.63
C ASP A 192 -5.91 -1.68 6.84
N ARG A 193 -5.15 -0.93 7.69
CA ARG A 193 -4.63 -1.48 8.94
C ARG A 193 -5.74 -1.77 9.95
N ALA A 194 -6.72 -0.88 10.07
CA ALA A 194 -7.87 -1.11 10.95
C ALA A 194 -8.63 -2.39 10.58
N MET A 195 -8.90 -2.58 9.29
CA MET A 195 -9.58 -3.78 8.79
C MET A 195 -8.75 -5.04 8.96
N LEU A 196 -7.43 -4.97 8.74
CA LEU A 196 -6.52 -6.10 8.98
C LEU A 196 -6.54 -6.51 10.47
N LEU A 197 -6.37 -5.55 11.38
CA LEU A 197 -6.40 -5.82 12.83
C LEU A 197 -7.76 -6.36 13.30
N ALA A 198 -8.85 -5.97 12.65
CA ALA A 198 -10.19 -6.46 12.98
C ALA A 198 -10.47 -7.87 12.45
N SER A 199 -9.82 -8.28 11.36
CA SER A 199 -10.07 -9.56 10.67
C SER A 199 -9.11 -10.68 11.05
N ASP A 200 -7.95 -10.38 11.63
CA ASP A 200 -6.89 -11.34 11.93
C ASP A 200 -6.42 -11.19 13.38
N GLU A 201 -6.85 -12.10 14.25
CA GLU A 201 -6.43 -12.14 15.66
C GLU A 201 -4.89 -12.19 15.80
N THR A 202 -4.20 -12.86 14.90
CA THR A 202 -2.74 -12.95 14.92
C THR A 202 -2.06 -11.62 14.56
N ALA A 203 -2.73 -10.73 13.84
CA ALA A 203 -2.24 -9.38 13.57
C ALA A 203 -2.20 -8.52 14.84
N ILE A 204 -3.17 -8.70 15.73
CA ILE A 204 -3.19 -8.06 17.06
C ILE A 204 -1.99 -8.56 17.89
N ASP A 205 -1.73 -9.85 17.89
CA ASP A 205 -0.59 -10.42 18.61
C ASP A 205 0.74 -9.90 18.07
N ARG A 206 0.87 -9.79 16.75
CA ARG A 206 2.06 -9.18 16.12
C ARG A 206 2.20 -7.70 16.50
N TRP A 207 1.11 -6.94 16.45
CA TRP A 207 1.10 -5.54 16.87
C TRP A 207 1.54 -5.37 18.32
N ASN A 208 1.00 -6.18 19.23
CA ASN A 208 1.36 -6.17 20.66
C ASN A 208 2.82 -6.54 20.87
N ALA A 209 3.31 -7.57 20.19
CA ALA A 209 4.71 -7.98 20.27
C ALA A 209 5.69 -6.86 19.91
N TRP A 210 5.36 -6.05 18.90
CA TRP A 210 6.15 -4.87 18.54
C TRP A 210 6.02 -3.72 19.56
N SER A 211 4.80 -3.46 20.04
CA SER A 211 4.53 -2.40 21.01
C SER A 211 5.22 -2.64 22.36
N GLU A 212 5.38 -3.91 22.74
CA GLU A 212 5.97 -4.34 24.00
C GLU A 212 7.48 -4.56 23.93
N LEU A 213 8.13 -4.34 22.80
CA LEU A 213 9.59 -4.53 22.66
C LEU A 213 10.37 -3.77 23.73
N HIS A 214 9.90 -2.59 24.12
CA HIS A 214 10.54 -1.77 25.16
C HIS A 214 10.63 -2.46 26.53
N SER A 215 9.75 -3.41 26.81
CA SER A 215 9.75 -4.18 28.07
C SER A 215 10.63 -5.44 28.02
N VAL A 216 11.01 -5.89 26.83
CA VAL A 216 11.76 -7.13 26.60
C VAL A 216 13.25 -6.85 26.36
N LEU A 217 13.57 -5.64 25.81
CA LEU A 217 14.94 -5.26 25.48
C LEU A 217 15.65 -4.74 26.75
N ASP A 218 16.68 -5.47 27.19
CA ASP A 218 17.50 -5.13 28.36
C ASP A 218 18.83 -4.43 27.97
N GLY A 219 18.98 -4.11 26.69
CA GLY A 219 20.22 -3.54 26.14
C GLY A 219 21.29 -4.56 25.79
N SER A 220 21.06 -5.85 26.03
CA SER A 220 21.99 -6.91 25.63
C SER A 220 21.80 -7.31 24.16
N GLY A 221 22.90 -7.72 23.51
CA GLY A 221 22.83 -8.26 22.16
C GLY A 221 22.05 -9.58 22.05
N SER A 222 21.98 -10.37 23.13
CA SER A 222 21.20 -11.61 23.17
C SER A 222 19.69 -11.33 23.15
N ALA A 223 19.21 -10.42 24.00
CA ALA A 223 17.79 -10.03 24.00
C ALA A 223 17.36 -9.41 22.66
N ALA A 224 18.22 -8.58 22.05
CA ALA A 224 17.97 -8.02 20.74
C ALA A 224 17.90 -9.10 19.64
N ALA A 225 18.77 -10.11 19.66
CA ALA A 225 18.76 -11.20 18.69
C ALA A 225 17.52 -12.10 18.86
N GLU A 226 17.18 -12.45 20.08
CA GLU A 226 15.99 -13.25 20.40
C GLU A 226 14.69 -12.53 20.01
N ALA A 227 14.59 -11.22 20.30
CA ALA A 227 13.45 -10.41 19.88
C ALA A 227 13.34 -10.33 18.34
N ALA A 228 14.46 -10.15 17.64
CA ALA A 228 14.47 -10.14 16.18
C ALA A 228 14.00 -11.46 15.59
N ASP A 229 14.51 -12.58 16.10
CA ASP A 229 14.12 -13.91 15.65
C ASP A 229 12.63 -14.19 15.93
N ARG A 230 12.11 -13.81 17.11
CA ARG A 230 10.70 -13.94 17.45
C ARG A 230 9.81 -13.16 16.47
N ILE A 231 10.12 -11.91 16.19
CA ILE A 231 9.36 -11.09 15.24
C ILE A 231 9.39 -11.71 13.84
N LEU A 232 10.55 -12.15 13.36
CA LEU A 232 10.66 -12.76 12.04
C LEU A 232 9.87 -14.06 11.91
N VAL A 233 9.83 -14.88 12.96
CA VAL A 233 8.98 -16.10 13.00
C VAL A 233 7.49 -15.75 12.90
N MET A 234 7.04 -14.69 13.59
CA MET A 234 5.64 -14.23 13.49
C MET A 234 5.31 -13.73 12.08
N ILE A 235 6.25 -13.03 11.42
CA ILE A 235 6.08 -12.59 10.03
C ILE A 235 6.09 -13.77 9.06
N ASP A 236 6.93 -14.78 9.28
CA ASP A 236 6.94 -15.99 8.48
C ASP A 236 5.57 -16.69 8.56
N ALA A 237 4.98 -16.78 9.75
CA ALA A 237 3.64 -17.33 9.95
C ALA A 237 2.57 -16.49 9.19
N ALA A 238 2.66 -15.16 9.21
CA ALA A 238 1.75 -14.28 8.50
C ALA A 238 1.82 -14.43 6.97
N THR A 239 2.95 -14.87 6.43
CA THR A 239 3.12 -15.09 4.99
C THR A 239 2.63 -16.46 4.51
N ALA A 240 2.33 -17.39 5.40
CA ALA A 240 1.94 -18.76 5.06
C ALA A 240 0.70 -18.86 4.11
N PRO A 241 -0.38 -18.07 4.29
CA PRO A 241 -1.51 -18.11 3.36
C PRO A 241 -1.13 -17.72 1.92
N LEU A 242 -0.25 -16.72 1.77
CA LEU A 242 0.26 -16.31 0.46
C LEU A 242 1.10 -17.43 -0.16
N GLN A 243 2.00 -18.04 0.61
CA GLN A 243 2.85 -19.13 0.14
C GLN A 243 2.03 -20.34 -0.31
N ASN A 244 0.99 -20.72 0.44
CA ASN A 244 0.08 -21.79 0.07
C ASN A 244 -0.64 -21.51 -1.26
N ARG A 245 -1.11 -20.27 -1.47
CA ARG A 245 -1.70 -19.86 -2.75
C ARG A 245 -0.70 -19.94 -3.90
N GLN A 246 0.52 -19.46 -3.69
CA GLN A 246 1.59 -19.48 -4.68
C GLN A 246 2.01 -20.90 -5.06
N GLU A 247 1.98 -21.83 -4.10
CA GLU A 247 2.23 -23.24 -4.36
C GLU A 247 1.13 -23.85 -5.22
N GLN A 248 -0.14 -23.55 -4.97
CA GLN A 248 -1.27 -23.97 -5.80
C GLN A 248 -1.16 -23.41 -7.23
N GLU A 249 -0.88 -22.11 -7.38
CA GLU A 249 -0.67 -21.49 -8.70
C GLU A 249 0.48 -22.16 -9.48
N SER A 250 1.53 -22.57 -8.79
CA SER A 250 2.66 -23.29 -9.42
C SER A 250 2.27 -24.69 -9.86
N GLN A 251 1.49 -25.42 -9.04
CA GLN A 251 0.96 -26.75 -9.37
C GLN A 251 0.00 -26.68 -10.58
N ASP A 252 -0.92 -25.71 -10.58
CA ASP A 252 -1.85 -25.49 -11.70
C ASP A 252 -1.12 -25.20 -13.02
N LEU A 253 -0.01 -24.41 -12.95
CA LEU A 253 0.81 -24.14 -14.13
C LEU A 253 1.50 -25.40 -14.65
N ASP A 254 2.06 -26.23 -13.76
CA ASP A 254 2.73 -27.47 -14.11
C ASP A 254 1.74 -28.48 -14.72
N GLU A 255 0.54 -28.62 -14.16
CA GLU A 255 -0.53 -29.49 -14.72
C GLU A 255 -0.98 -29.03 -16.11
N ARG A 256 -1.12 -27.70 -16.34
CA ARG A 256 -1.43 -27.15 -17.66
C ARG A 256 -0.31 -27.41 -18.66
N ALA A 257 0.95 -27.21 -18.25
CA ALA A 257 2.12 -27.45 -19.06
C ALA A 257 2.23 -28.93 -19.49
N GLU A 258 1.91 -29.87 -18.62
CA GLU A 258 1.86 -31.30 -18.93
C GLU A 258 0.72 -31.63 -19.90
N ARG A 259 -0.47 -31.06 -19.69
CA ARG A 259 -1.65 -31.30 -20.53
C ARG A 259 -1.51 -30.78 -21.97
N PHE A 260 -0.84 -29.63 -22.14
CA PHE A 260 -0.72 -28.97 -23.45
C PHE A 260 0.68 -29.10 -24.07
N GLY A 261 1.62 -29.80 -23.43
CA GLY A 261 2.98 -30.00 -23.94
C GLY A 261 3.87 -28.73 -23.92
N GLU A 262 3.47 -27.70 -23.22
CA GLU A 262 4.14 -26.39 -23.16
C GLU A 262 5.11 -26.30 -21.97
N ARG A 263 6.13 -27.15 -21.94
CA ARG A 263 7.06 -27.19 -20.81
C ARG A 263 7.86 -25.88 -20.67
N GLY A 264 7.76 -25.25 -19.48
CA GLY A 264 8.61 -24.11 -19.08
C GLY A 264 8.13 -22.72 -19.50
N LEU A 265 7.05 -22.60 -20.28
CA LEU A 265 6.46 -21.29 -20.62
C LEU A 265 5.79 -20.66 -19.40
N GLY A 266 6.30 -19.47 -19.01
CA GLY A 266 5.72 -18.67 -17.91
C GLY A 266 6.23 -19.01 -16.50
N ARG A 267 6.87 -20.18 -16.27
CA ARG A 267 7.32 -20.60 -14.93
C ARG A 267 8.25 -19.59 -14.27
N ARG A 268 9.29 -19.12 -14.98
CA ARG A 268 10.23 -18.13 -14.46
C ARG A 268 9.53 -16.81 -14.11
N SER A 269 8.60 -16.38 -14.96
CA SER A 269 7.83 -15.15 -14.72
C SER A 269 6.94 -15.29 -13.48
N LEU A 270 6.32 -16.46 -13.27
CA LEU A 270 5.52 -16.78 -12.10
C LEU A 270 6.37 -16.80 -10.83
N GLU A 271 7.51 -17.49 -10.84
CA GLU A 271 8.45 -17.54 -9.71
C GLU A 271 8.97 -16.14 -9.33
N ASP A 272 9.30 -15.30 -10.32
CA ASP A 272 9.74 -13.94 -10.08
C ASP A 272 8.62 -13.05 -9.53
N ARG A 273 7.35 -13.27 -9.95
CA ARG A 273 6.18 -12.63 -9.37
C ARG A 273 6.00 -13.05 -7.91
N HIS A 274 6.01 -14.35 -7.62
CA HIS A 274 5.85 -14.90 -6.27
C HIS A 274 6.90 -14.36 -5.30
N LYS A 275 8.18 -14.31 -5.72
CA LYS A 275 9.26 -13.72 -4.91
C LYS A 275 9.01 -12.25 -4.58
N ARG A 276 8.51 -11.48 -5.56
CA ARG A 276 8.21 -10.05 -5.35
C ARG A 276 7.01 -9.85 -4.43
N GLU A 277 5.92 -10.62 -4.61
CA GLU A 277 4.74 -10.56 -3.75
C GLU A 277 5.10 -10.91 -2.30
N LEU A 278 5.84 -12.00 -2.09
CA LEU A 278 6.30 -12.40 -0.76
C LEU A 278 7.17 -11.31 -0.13
N ARG A 279 8.11 -10.76 -0.90
CA ARG A 279 8.96 -9.67 -0.43
C ARG A 279 8.16 -8.42 -0.05
N ARG A 280 7.14 -8.07 -0.85
CA ARG A 280 6.23 -6.95 -0.55
C ARG A 280 5.52 -7.18 0.77
N LEU A 281 4.84 -8.33 0.93
CA LEU A 281 4.09 -8.64 2.14
C LEU A 281 4.98 -8.59 3.38
N ARG A 282 6.16 -9.20 3.35
CA ARG A 282 7.12 -9.15 4.46
C ARG A 282 7.57 -7.74 4.80
N THR A 283 7.86 -6.95 3.78
CA THR A 283 8.25 -5.54 3.96
C THR A 283 7.12 -4.74 4.59
N ASP A 284 5.89 -4.91 4.12
CA ASP A 284 4.72 -4.19 4.62
C ASP A 284 4.39 -4.60 6.07
N GLU A 285 4.51 -5.88 6.44
CA GLU A 285 4.39 -6.38 7.83
C GLU A 285 5.46 -5.78 8.76
N LEU A 286 6.72 -5.74 8.32
CA LEU A 286 7.81 -5.13 9.09
C LEU A 286 7.58 -3.62 9.30
N LEU A 287 7.14 -2.91 8.27
CA LEU A 287 6.82 -1.48 8.35
C LEU A 287 5.64 -1.20 9.28
N MET A 288 4.62 -2.08 9.27
CA MET A 288 3.51 -2.01 10.22
C MET A 288 4.00 -2.18 11.67
N GLY A 289 4.85 -3.16 11.91
CA GLY A 289 5.46 -3.38 13.22
C GLY A 289 6.33 -2.21 13.68
N MET A 290 7.11 -1.62 12.79
CA MET A 290 7.89 -0.40 13.11
C MET A 290 6.98 0.79 13.45
N THR A 291 5.80 0.87 12.84
CA THR A 291 4.80 1.88 13.21
C THR A 291 4.26 1.62 14.63
N ALA A 292 3.98 0.36 14.99
CA ALA A 292 3.57 0.01 16.35
C ALA A 292 4.62 0.39 17.40
N LEU A 293 5.88 0.09 17.12
CA LEU A 293 7.02 0.47 17.97
C LEU A 293 7.15 1.99 18.08
N GLY A 294 7.06 2.72 16.96
CA GLY A 294 7.11 4.18 16.95
C GLY A 294 5.99 4.82 17.78
N ASN A 295 4.78 4.26 17.70
CA ASN A 295 3.64 4.70 18.51
C ASN A 295 3.88 4.43 20.01
N ALA A 296 4.43 3.26 20.37
CA ALA A 296 4.78 2.94 21.75
C ALA A 296 5.83 3.90 22.32
N VAL A 297 6.89 4.19 21.56
CA VAL A 297 7.92 5.17 21.93
C VAL A 297 7.32 6.57 22.09
N SER A 298 6.48 7.01 21.15
CA SER A 298 5.82 8.33 21.21
C SER A 298 4.92 8.45 22.44
N LYS A 299 4.13 7.42 22.75
CA LYS A 299 3.33 7.38 24.00
C LYS A 299 4.21 7.40 25.24
N GLY A 300 5.34 6.69 25.25
CA GLY A 300 6.32 6.68 26.32
C GLY A 300 6.94 8.07 26.58
N ILE A 301 7.22 8.83 25.52
CA ILE A 301 7.67 10.23 25.64
C ILE A 301 6.56 11.11 26.25
N MET A 302 5.33 10.99 25.76
CA MET A 302 4.20 11.81 26.20
C MET A 302 3.83 11.58 27.68
N ASN A 303 3.90 10.35 28.15
CA ASN A 303 3.60 10.00 29.54
C ASN A 303 4.81 10.08 30.47
N GLY A 304 6.00 10.44 29.96
CA GLY A 304 7.23 10.62 30.72
C GLY A 304 7.95 9.32 31.12
N SER A 305 7.54 8.16 30.61
CA SER A 305 8.22 6.87 30.85
C SER A 305 9.50 6.72 30.03
N ILE A 306 9.62 7.44 28.91
CA ILE A 306 10.80 7.47 28.05
C ILE A 306 11.34 8.90 28.00
N ASP A 307 12.64 9.05 28.24
CA ASP A 307 13.34 10.33 28.10
C ASP A 307 13.20 10.88 26.66
N SER A 308 12.85 12.16 26.54
CA SER A 308 12.55 12.79 25.24
C SER A 308 13.71 12.69 24.23
N LEU A 309 14.97 12.83 24.70
CA LEU A 309 16.13 12.74 23.81
C LEU A 309 16.38 11.30 23.34
N SER A 310 16.25 10.34 24.24
CA SER A 310 16.39 8.90 23.94
C SER A 310 15.27 8.44 23.01
N GLY A 311 14.03 8.86 23.28
CA GLY A 311 12.89 8.57 22.44
C GLY A 311 13.00 9.16 21.02
N ALA A 312 13.45 10.42 20.90
CA ALA A 312 13.68 11.04 19.58
C ALA A 312 14.72 10.26 18.76
N LYS A 313 15.85 9.86 19.38
CA LYS A 313 16.87 9.04 18.70
C LYS A 313 16.32 7.67 18.30
N SER A 314 15.45 7.07 19.10
CA SER A 314 14.81 5.80 18.80
C SER A 314 13.85 5.94 17.61
N LEU A 315 13.08 7.03 17.50
CA LEU A 315 12.23 7.32 16.35
C LEU A 315 13.03 7.56 15.05
N GLU A 316 14.14 8.30 15.14
CA GLU A 316 15.05 8.47 14.00
C GLU A 316 15.62 7.13 13.53
N LEU A 317 16.01 6.26 14.46
CA LEU A 317 16.53 4.93 14.13
C LEU A 317 15.45 4.07 13.45
N VAL A 318 14.22 4.05 13.97
CA VAL A 318 13.08 3.34 13.35
C VAL A 318 12.87 3.84 11.92
N THR A 319 12.87 5.15 11.71
CA THR A 319 12.72 5.75 10.36
C THR A 319 13.85 5.34 9.42
N SER A 320 15.11 5.40 9.90
CA SER A 320 16.28 4.99 9.11
C SER A 320 16.22 3.52 8.70
N VAL A 321 15.86 2.64 9.65
CA VAL A 321 15.75 1.19 9.37
C VAL A 321 14.61 0.90 8.41
N ALA A 322 13.48 1.61 8.51
CA ALA A 322 12.38 1.50 7.56
C ALA A 322 12.80 1.88 6.13
N GLN A 323 13.62 2.92 5.96
CA GLN A 323 14.18 3.29 4.66
C GLN A 323 15.14 2.23 4.11
N ASP A 324 16.02 1.69 4.97
CA ASP A 324 16.95 0.63 4.57
C ASP A 324 16.22 -0.65 4.15
N LEU A 325 15.10 -0.97 4.82
CA LEU A 325 14.24 -2.10 4.49
C LEU A 325 13.62 -1.94 3.09
N ARG A 326 13.12 -0.75 2.77
CA ARG A 326 12.58 -0.42 1.43
C ARG A 326 13.65 -0.54 0.32
N ARG A 327 14.94 -0.40 0.66
CA ARG A 327 16.10 -0.54 -0.25
C ARG A 327 16.65 -1.97 -0.33
N ASN A 328 15.86 -2.98 0.00
CA ASN A 328 16.27 -4.38 0.01
C ASN A 328 17.33 -4.75 1.06
N GLY A 329 17.39 -4.07 2.18
CA GLY A 329 18.24 -4.45 3.30
C GLY A 329 17.92 -5.86 3.82
N ASN A 330 18.90 -6.50 4.44
CA ASN A 330 18.69 -7.81 5.07
C ASN A 330 17.83 -7.65 6.33
N GLU A 331 16.62 -8.22 6.29
CA GLU A 331 15.60 -8.09 7.34
C GLU A 331 16.14 -8.43 8.73
N ARG A 332 16.82 -9.59 8.87
CA ARG A 332 17.36 -10.05 10.14
C ARG A 332 18.40 -9.10 10.71
N LEU A 333 19.37 -8.67 9.89
CA LEU A 333 20.39 -7.73 10.33
C LEU A 333 19.83 -6.37 10.69
N LEU A 334 18.82 -5.90 9.94
CA LEU A 334 18.14 -4.64 10.22
C LEU A 334 17.37 -4.70 11.54
N MET A 335 16.65 -5.81 11.83
CA MET A 335 15.95 -5.97 13.10
C MET A 335 16.91 -6.10 14.26
N GLN A 336 17.98 -6.89 14.13
CA GLN A 336 19.02 -6.99 15.17
C GLN A 336 19.68 -5.64 15.46
N ARG A 337 20.03 -4.87 14.41
CA ARG A 337 20.56 -3.52 14.55
C ARG A 337 19.57 -2.59 15.26
N LEU A 338 18.30 -2.61 14.83
CA LEU A 338 17.25 -1.80 15.46
C LEU A 338 17.15 -2.10 16.94
N PHE A 339 16.95 -3.36 17.31
CA PHE A 339 16.69 -3.76 18.70
C PHE A 339 17.93 -3.63 19.61
N ALA A 340 19.14 -3.84 19.07
CA ALA A 340 20.36 -3.64 19.85
C ALA A 340 20.69 -2.15 20.09
N THR A 341 20.16 -1.24 19.26
CA THR A 341 20.49 0.20 19.34
C THR A 341 19.38 1.01 20.00
N LEU A 342 18.16 0.44 20.08
CA LEU A 342 17.03 1.09 20.74
C LEU A 342 17.36 1.42 22.19
N LYS A 343 17.08 2.67 22.58
CA LYS A 343 17.26 3.17 23.97
C LYS A 343 15.90 3.67 24.46
N ILE A 344 15.12 2.75 24.99
CA ILE A 344 13.77 2.99 25.48
C ILE A 344 13.61 2.44 26.89
#